data_95c06086e277458dd3e933c9bb3a2d57
#
_entry.id   95c06086e277458dd3e933c9bb3a2d57
#
_cell.length_a   1.000
_cell.length_b   1.000
_cell.length_c   1.000
_cell.angle_alpha   90.00
_cell.angle_beta   90.00
_cell.angle_gamma   90.00
#
_symmetry.space_group_name_H-M   'P 1'
#
loop_
_entity.id
_entity.type
_entity.pdbx_description
1 polymer ?
#
loop_
_entity_poly.entity_id
_entity_poly.type
_entity_poly.pdbx_seq_one_letter_code
_entity_poly.pdbx_strand_id
1 'polypeptide(L)'
;MLRSFHAELQKAHRRHDLLLCLLVPLIMILWVGGLAPSDPEELANGYSALLYSIPVIEAILMPVLMAVLASRLWEIEVKGSMPKFLYTLQERRSLFAGKAAFGLLEILLVTLLETGAAVLLGIVHGYTEAFPTEQLVYLFVCTLAVDAMLFFGEFLLMLWVGNPLPALCVGIVGALVGLFSAFMPPLASYFVPFGYYIPLSAYEVANWDKATHTVTYGTRPFNWVLLAFTLALGAVLFALAWRKVQDEEV
;
A
#
# COMPACT_ATOMS: atom_id res chain seq x y z
N MET A 1 11.46 13.85 18.78
CA MET A 1 10.59 12.91 18.06
C MET A 1 9.10 13.29 18.22
N LEU A 2 8.49 13.32 19.42
CA LEU A 2 7.07 13.66 19.60
C LEU A 2 6.69 15.04 19.04
N ARG A 3 7.54 16.05 19.25
CA ARG A 3 7.30 17.41 18.72
C ARG A 3 7.33 17.44 17.20
N SER A 4 8.28 16.72 16.57
CA SER A 4 8.36 16.63 15.11
C SER A 4 7.15 15.90 14.52
N PHE A 5 6.69 14.82 15.14
CA PHE A 5 5.48 14.11 14.75
C PHE A 5 4.22 15.02 14.85
N HIS A 6 4.09 15.78 15.95
CA HIS A 6 2.96 16.70 16.12
C HIS A 6 2.97 17.82 15.07
N ALA A 7 4.16 18.29 14.69
CA ALA A 7 4.30 19.26 13.60
C ALA A 7 3.85 18.68 12.25
N GLU A 8 4.19 17.42 11.96
CA GLU A 8 3.71 16.75 10.73
C GLU A 8 2.19 16.57 10.72
N LEU A 9 1.59 16.22 11.86
CA LEU A 9 0.13 16.13 12.01
C LEU A 9 -0.57 17.47 11.70
N GLN A 10 0.00 18.59 12.17
CA GLN A 10 -0.53 19.93 11.88
C GLN A 10 -0.38 20.31 10.39
N LYS A 11 0.73 19.93 9.75
CA LYS A 11 0.96 20.14 8.32
C LYS A 11 0.00 19.31 7.46
N ALA A 12 -0.28 18.06 7.85
CA ALA A 12 -1.19 17.16 7.16
C ALA A 12 -2.61 17.72 7.04
N HIS A 13 -3.09 18.42 8.06
CA HIS A 13 -4.41 19.08 8.02
C HIS A 13 -4.52 20.08 6.86
N ARG A 14 -3.43 20.81 6.55
CA ARG A 14 -3.40 21.76 5.42
C ARG A 14 -3.14 21.12 4.07
N ARG A 15 -2.50 19.92 4.05
CA ARG A 15 -2.18 19.16 2.84
C ARG A 15 -3.34 18.29 2.37
N HIS A 16 -4.38 18.11 3.19
CA HIS A 16 -5.49 17.18 2.94
C HIS A 16 -5.04 15.72 2.70
N ASP A 17 -3.94 15.29 3.33
CA ASP A 17 -3.41 13.93 3.16
C ASP A 17 -4.42 12.88 3.64
N LEU A 18 -5.11 13.15 4.74
CA LEU A 18 -6.19 12.30 5.25
C LEU A 18 -7.33 12.09 4.24
N LEU A 19 -7.60 13.10 3.40
CA LEU A 19 -8.61 12.97 2.35
C LEU A 19 -8.17 11.93 1.29
N LEU A 20 -6.89 11.89 0.94
CA LEU A 20 -6.35 10.87 0.02
C LEU A 20 -6.39 9.48 0.65
N CYS A 21 -6.03 9.38 1.92
CA CYS A 21 -6.11 8.12 2.68
C CYS A 21 -7.54 7.57 2.78
N LEU A 22 -8.56 8.43 2.70
CA LEU A 22 -9.97 8.01 2.68
C LEU A 22 -10.45 7.73 1.25
N LEU A 23 -10.03 8.54 0.28
CA LEU A 23 -10.54 8.49 -1.10
C LEU A 23 -10.12 7.22 -1.82
N VAL A 24 -8.86 6.77 -1.65
CA VAL A 24 -8.36 5.57 -2.35
C VAL A 24 -9.05 4.30 -1.84
N PRO A 25 -9.14 4.00 -0.53
CA PRO A 25 -9.95 2.89 -0.03
C PRO A 25 -11.42 2.98 -0.44
N LEU A 26 -11.99 4.19 -0.49
CA LEU A 26 -13.36 4.39 -0.96
C LEU A 26 -13.53 3.97 -2.43
N ILE A 27 -12.59 4.33 -3.30
CA ILE A 27 -12.60 3.89 -4.71
C ILE A 27 -12.52 2.37 -4.80
N MET A 28 -11.66 1.74 -3.99
CA MET A 28 -11.55 0.28 -3.93
C MET A 28 -12.86 -0.37 -3.49
N ILE A 29 -13.49 0.15 -2.43
CA ILE A 29 -14.79 -0.33 -1.93
C ILE A 29 -15.86 -0.23 -3.02
N LEU A 30 -15.93 0.90 -3.70
CA LEU A 30 -16.90 1.11 -4.78
C LEU A 30 -16.65 0.16 -5.95
N TRP A 31 -15.39 -0.08 -6.28
CA TRP A 31 -15.03 -1.01 -7.35
C TRP A 31 -15.41 -2.44 -7.00
N VAL A 32 -14.96 -2.93 -5.85
CA VAL A 32 -15.23 -4.30 -5.42
C VAL A 32 -16.71 -4.50 -5.06
N GLY A 33 -17.32 -3.51 -4.40
CA GLY A 33 -18.75 -3.55 -4.07
C GLY A 33 -19.68 -3.49 -5.28
N GLY A 34 -19.23 -2.90 -6.39
CA GLY A 34 -19.94 -2.90 -7.68
C GLY A 34 -19.92 -4.27 -8.39
N LEU A 35 -19.03 -5.16 -7.96
CA LEU A 35 -18.97 -6.57 -8.41
C LEU A 35 -19.75 -7.51 -7.48
N ALA A 36 -20.74 -6.96 -6.76
CA ALA A 36 -21.52 -7.71 -5.77
C ALA A 36 -22.15 -8.97 -6.38
N PRO A 37 -21.99 -10.12 -5.72
CA PRO A 37 -22.56 -11.37 -6.18
C PRO A 37 -24.08 -11.29 -6.19
N SER A 38 -24.69 -11.80 -7.26
CA SER A 38 -26.15 -11.81 -7.43
C SER A 38 -26.76 -13.20 -7.18
N ASP A 39 -25.95 -14.24 -7.33
CA ASP A 39 -26.40 -15.63 -7.26
C ASP A 39 -25.98 -16.32 -5.94
N PRO A 40 -26.76 -17.33 -5.45
CA PRO A 40 -26.41 -18.05 -4.22
C PRO A 40 -25.04 -18.75 -4.26
N GLU A 41 -24.60 -19.20 -5.43
CA GLU A 41 -23.26 -19.82 -5.60
C GLU A 41 -22.15 -18.81 -5.47
N GLU A 42 -22.33 -17.59 -5.97
CA GLU A 42 -21.39 -16.49 -5.81
C GLU A 42 -21.32 -16.01 -4.35
N LEU A 43 -22.47 -16.00 -3.63
CA LEU A 43 -22.50 -15.67 -2.20
C LEU A 43 -21.75 -16.70 -1.34
N ALA A 44 -21.72 -17.96 -1.76
CA ALA A 44 -20.98 -19.01 -1.08
C ALA A 44 -19.46 -18.90 -1.26
N ASN A 45 -18.99 -18.12 -2.23
CA ASN A 45 -17.57 -17.82 -2.51
C ASN A 45 -17.25 -16.32 -2.37
N GLY A 46 -18.09 -15.58 -1.69
CA GLY A 46 -18.01 -14.10 -1.64
C GLY A 46 -16.74 -13.56 -1.00
N TYR A 47 -16.30 -14.13 0.13
CA TYR A 47 -15.03 -13.72 0.75
C TYR A 47 -13.82 -14.13 -0.07
N SER A 48 -13.84 -15.31 -0.67
CA SER A 48 -12.75 -15.79 -1.53
C SER A 48 -12.57 -14.89 -2.75
N ALA A 49 -13.67 -14.49 -3.40
CA ALA A 49 -13.68 -13.57 -4.52
C ALA A 49 -13.18 -12.16 -4.10
N LEU A 50 -13.65 -11.67 -2.96
CA LEU A 50 -13.29 -10.37 -2.41
C LEU A 50 -11.79 -10.31 -2.09
N LEU A 51 -11.28 -11.30 -1.34
CA LEU A 51 -9.88 -11.35 -0.90
C LEU A 51 -8.90 -11.69 -2.05
N TYR A 52 -9.40 -12.21 -3.17
CA TYR A 52 -8.64 -12.30 -4.41
C TYR A 52 -8.58 -10.96 -5.15
N SER A 53 -9.70 -10.24 -5.19
CA SER A 53 -9.83 -9.00 -5.97
C SER A 53 -9.10 -7.82 -5.34
N ILE A 54 -9.07 -7.72 -4.00
CA ILE A 54 -8.41 -6.63 -3.28
C ILE A 54 -6.92 -6.51 -3.66
N PRO A 55 -6.07 -7.55 -3.57
CA PRO A 55 -4.66 -7.46 -3.96
C PRO A 55 -4.42 -7.03 -5.41
N VAL A 56 -5.32 -7.36 -6.32
CA VAL A 56 -5.22 -6.94 -7.73
C VAL A 56 -5.44 -5.44 -7.85
N ILE A 57 -6.41 -4.89 -7.12
CA ILE A 57 -6.72 -3.46 -7.12
C ILE A 57 -5.66 -2.68 -6.35
N GLU A 58 -5.16 -3.23 -5.24
CA GLU A 58 -4.02 -2.69 -4.49
C GLU A 58 -2.80 -2.51 -5.40
N ALA A 59 -2.48 -3.49 -6.23
CA ALA A 59 -1.35 -3.39 -7.18
C ALA A 59 -1.48 -2.22 -8.18
N ILE A 60 -2.70 -1.72 -8.41
CA ILE A 60 -2.97 -0.57 -9.27
C ILE A 60 -2.94 0.75 -8.49
N LEU A 61 -3.63 0.80 -7.35
CA LEU A 61 -3.88 2.06 -6.65
C LEU A 61 -2.80 2.40 -5.63
N MET A 62 -2.29 1.40 -4.89
CA MET A 62 -1.36 1.63 -3.79
C MET A 62 -0.01 2.21 -4.21
N PRO A 63 0.66 1.75 -5.30
CA PRO A 63 1.93 2.36 -5.72
C PRO A 63 1.80 3.86 -5.97
N VAL A 64 0.68 4.28 -6.58
CA VAL A 64 0.42 5.71 -6.84
C VAL A 64 0.15 6.47 -5.54
N LEU A 65 -0.64 5.88 -4.63
CA LEU A 65 -0.91 6.48 -3.33
C LEU A 65 0.37 6.63 -2.52
N MET A 66 1.21 5.60 -2.44
CA MET A 66 2.48 5.64 -1.71
C MET A 66 3.43 6.70 -2.28
N ALA A 67 3.51 6.82 -3.61
CA ALA A 67 4.29 7.88 -4.26
C ALA A 67 3.76 9.29 -3.93
N VAL A 68 2.45 9.47 -3.90
CA VAL A 68 1.83 10.76 -3.52
C VAL A 68 2.11 11.09 -2.06
N LEU A 69 1.89 10.16 -1.12
CA LEU A 69 2.11 10.39 0.31
C LEU A 69 3.59 10.70 0.60
N ALA A 70 4.50 9.89 0.05
CA ALA A 70 5.94 10.09 0.20
C ALA A 70 6.41 11.45 -0.36
N SER A 71 5.92 11.82 -1.55
CA SER A 71 6.25 13.09 -2.19
C SER A 71 5.78 14.28 -1.36
N ARG A 72 4.53 14.27 -0.93
CA ARG A 72 3.91 15.35 -0.16
C ARG A 72 4.58 15.57 1.19
N LEU A 73 5.07 14.50 1.79
CA LEU A 73 5.72 14.56 3.09
C LEU A 73 7.03 15.36 3.06
N TRP A 74 7.74 15.37 1.92
CA TRP A 74 9.02 16.08 1.77
C TRP A 74 8.91 17.36 0.93
N GLU A 75 7.99 17.42 -0.02
CA GLU A 75 7.84 18.53 -0.96
C GLU A 75 7.68 19.89 -0.28
N ILE A 76 6.96 19.93 0.84
CA ILE A 76 6.73 21.18 1.60
C ILE A 76 8.03 21.80 2.11
N GLU A 77 9.02 20.96 2.46
CA GLU A 77 10.33 21.41 2.92
C GLU A 77 11.15 21.93 1.73
N VAL A 78 11.12 21.22 0.61
CA VAL A 78 11.85 21.59 -0.61
C VAL A 78 11.33 22.90 -1.19
N LYS A 79 10.01 23.03 -1.34
CA LYS A 79 9.38 24.26 -1.88
C LYS A 79 9.67 25.49 -1.02
N GLY A 80 9.75 25.32 0.28
CA GLY A 80 10.07 26.40 1.21
C GLY A 80 11.56 26.74 1.29
N SER A 81 12.45 26.03 0.57
CA SER A 81 13.91 26.07 0.77
C SER A 81 14.30 25.89 2.24
N MET A 82 13.47 25.14 2.97
CA MET A 82 13.52 25.01 4.43
C MET A 82 14.46 23.92 4.96
N PRO A 83 14.97 22.92 4.18
CA PRO A 83 15.73 21.82 4.78
C PRO A 83 16.92 22.31 5.57
N LYS A 84 17.70 23.24 5.00
CA LYS A 84 18.87 23.83 5.68
C LYS A 84 18.50 24.56 6.97
N PHE A 85 17.40 25.32 6.97
CA PHE A 85 16.91 26.03 8.14
C PHE A 85 16.38 25.07 9.22
N LEU A 86 15.65 24.03 8.82
CA LEU A 86 15.14 23.00 9.74
C LEU A 86 16.29 22.25 10.42
N TYR A 87 17.38 21.98 9.71
CA TYR A 87 18.56 21.32 10.28
C TYR A 87 19.30 22.19 11.33
N THR A 88 19.10 23.49 11.33
CA THR A 88 19.62 24.36 12.40
C THR A 88 18.72 24.39 13.64
N LEU A 89 17.44 24.12 13.47
CA LEU A 89 16.42 24.18 14.55
C LEU A 89 16.15 22.82 15.19
N GLN A 90 16.33 21.73 14.46
CA GLN A 90 16.00 20.38 14.91
C GLN A 90 17.10 19.39 14.52
N GLU A 91 17.29 18.39 15.36
CA GLU A 91 18.12 17.24 14.99
C GLU A 91 17.52 16.51 13.78
N ARG A 92 18.34 16.24 12.78
CA ARG A 92 17.96 15.51 11.55
C ARG A 92 17.28 14.17 11.84
N ARG A 93 17.77 13.47 12.89
CA ARG A 93 17.19 12.22 13.39
C ARG A 93 15.74 12.40 13.83
N SER A 94 15.46 13.46 14.57
CA SER A 94 14.11 13.74 15.06
C SER A 94 13.17 14.14 13.93
N LEU A 95 13.65 14.89 12.94
CA LEU A 95 12.88 15.29 11.77
C LEU A 95 12.49 14.08 10.91
N PHE A 96 13.46 13.25 10.54
CA PHE A 96 13.21 12.04 9.76
C PHE A 96 12.28 11.07 10.50
N ALA A 97 12.57 10.78 11.77
CA ALA A 97 11.74 9.88 12.57
C ALA A 97 10.28 10.37 12.70
N GLY A 98 10.07 11.70 12.82
CA GLY A 98 8.73 12.29 12.82
C GLY A 98 7.99 12.07 11.51
N LYS A 99 8.66 12.29 10.37
CA LYS A 99 8.09 12.07 9.04
C LYS A 99 7.81 10.59 8.77
N ALA A 100 8.77 9.71 9.05
CA ALA A 100 8.61 8.27 8.86
C ALA A 100 7.46 7.71 9.72
N ALA A 101 7.37 8.12 10.99
CA ALA A 101 6.28 7.72 11.87
C ALA A 101 4.92 8.23 11.38
N PHE A 102 4.88 9.45 10.82
CA PHE A 102 3.64 10.00 10.26
C PHE A 102 3.23 9.24 8.98
N GLY A 103 4.14 8.98 8.05
CA GLY A 103 3.86 8.18 6.86
C GLY A 103 3.38 6.76 7.20
N LEU A 104 4.01 6.10 8.19
CA LEU A 104 3.54 4.79 8.68
C LEU A 104 2.15 4.85 9.31
N LEU A 105 1.78 5.96 9.96
CA LEU A 105 0.42 6.16 10.46
C LEU A 105 -0.59 6.29 9.31
N GLU A 106 -0.25 7.01 8.25
CA GLU A 106 -1.10 7.12 7.05
C GLU A 106 -1.31 5.76 6.39
N ILE A 107 -0.24 4.98 6.23
CA ILE A 107 -0.29 3.61 5.69
C ILE A 107 -1.18 2.73 6.57
N LEU A 108 -0.97 2.74 7.88
CA LEU A 108 -1.79 1.97 8.81
C LEU A 108 -3.27 2.34 8.72
N LEU A 109 -3.59 3.63 8.59
CA LEU A 109 -4.96 4.11 8.42
C LEU A 109 -5.59 3.56 7.14
N VAL A 110 -4.87 3.63 6.02
CA VAL A 110 -5.34 3.10 4.72
C VAL A 110 -5.60 1.61 4.82
N THR A 111 -4.64 0.82 5.29
CA THR A 111 -4.76 -0.64 5.41
C THR A 111 -5.88 -1.06 6.36
N LEU A 112 -6.10 -0.32 7.46
CA LEU A 112 -7.23 -0.54 8.37
C LEU A 112 -8.57 -0.27 7.70
N LEU A 113 -8.65 0.80 6.91
CA LEU A 113 -9.87 1.14 6.17
C LEU A 113 -10.20 0.09 5.11
N GLU A 114 -9.22 -0.41 4.39
CA GLU A 114 -9.38 -1.46 3.37
C GLU A 114 -9.83 -2.77 3.97
N THR A 115 -9.14 -3.23 5.01
CA THR A 115 -9.48 -4.48 5.70
C THR A 115 -10.84 -4.38 6.37
N GLY A 116 -11.14 -3.23 7.01
CA GLY A 116 -12.44 -2.95 7.60
C GLY A 116 -13.56 -2.92 6.56
N ALA A 117 -13.28 -2.36 5.38
CA ALA A 117 -14.20 -2.33 4.26
C ALA A 117 -14.49 -3.74 3.70
N ALA A 118 -13.48 -4.61 3.61
CA ALA A 118 -13.67 -6.00 3.21
C ALA A 118 -14.64 -6.73 4.15
N VAL A 119 -14.47 -6.55 5.46
CA VAL A 119 -15.40 -7.10 6.46
C VAL A 119 -16.81 -6.52 6.30
N LEU A 120 -16.90 -5.20 6.14
CA LEU A 120 -18.19 -4.50 6.00
C LEU A 120 -18.95 -4.97 4.74
N LEU A 121 -18.26 -5.09 3.60
CA LEU A 121 -18.84 -5.57 2.35
C LEU A 121 -19.39 -7.00 2.50
N GLY A 122 -18.66 -7.90 3.16
CA GLY A 122 -19.12 -9.25 3.40
C GLY A 122 -20.42 -9.31 4.24
N ILE A 123 -20.53 -8.42 5.24
CA ILE A 123 -21.74 -8.31 6.07
C ILE A 123 -22.90 -7.70 5.26
N VAL A 124 -22.65 -6.62 4.52
CA VAL A 124 -23.69 -5.91 3.75
C VAL A 124 -24.25 -6.78 2.61
N HIS A 125 -23.38 -7.51 1.92
CA HIS A 125 -23.80 -8.42 0.82
C HIS A 125 -24.32 -9.75 1.32
N GLY A 126 -24.19 -10.06 2.62
CA GLY A 126 -24.71 -11.29 3.19
C GLY A 126 -23.97 -12.55 2.72
N TYR A 127 -22.64 -12.50 2.62
CA TYR A 127 -21.85 -13.66 2.23
C TYR A 127 -22.12 -14.85 3.16
N THR A 128 -22.35 -16.03 2.56
CA THR A 128 -22.65 -17.27 3.30
C THR A 128 -21.40 -18.11 3.56
N GLU A 129 -20.28 -17.75 2.96
CA GLU A 129 -18.96 -18.35 3.20
C GLU A 129 -18.52 -18.16 4.66
N ALA A 130 -17.78 -19.13 5.21
CA ALA A 130 -17.21 -19.02 6.54
C ALA A 130 -16.24 -17.83 6.60
N PHE A 131 -16.32 -17.03 7.68
CA PHE A 131 -15.50 -15.82 7.82
C PHE A 131 -14.00 -16.15 7.87
N PRO A 132 -13.19 -15.68 6.91
CA PRO A 132 -11.79 -16.09 6.74
C PRO A 132 -10.84 -15.25 7.59
N THR A 133 -10.89 -15.42 8.92
CA THR A 133 -10.10 -14.59 9.85
C THR A 133 -8.60 -14.64 9.58
N GLU A 134 -8.03 -15.84 9.34
CA GLU A 134 -6.59 -16.01 9.11
C GLU A 134 -6.14 -15.31 7.82
N GLN A 135 -6.91 -15.43 6.77
CA GLN A 135 -6.62 -14.82 5.46
C GLN A 135 -6.76 -13.29 5.50
N LEU A 136 -7.72 -12.77 6.27
CA LEU A 136 -7.86 -11.33 6.50
C LEU A 136 -6.69 -10.74 7.29
N VAL A 137 -6.26 -11.42 8.35
CA VAL A 137 -5.08 -10.99 9.12
C VAL A 137 -3.83 -11.06 8.25
N TYR A 138 -3.69 -12.10 7.44
CA TYR A 138 -2.57 -12.24 6.51
C TYR A 138 -2.58 -11.12 5.45
N LEU A 139 -3.73 -10.84 4.83
CA LEU A 139 -3.90 -9.71 3.90
C LEU A 139 -3.45 -8.40 4.56
N PHE A 140 -3.98 -8.09 5.74
CA PHE A 140 -3.62 -6.88 6.49
C PHE A 140 -2.10 -6.73 6.67
N VAL A 141 -1.43 -7.80 7.09
CA VAL A 141 0.04 -7.77 7.33
C VAL A 141 0.80 -7.63 6.01
N CYS A 142 0.36 -8.31 4.95
CA CYS A 142 1.00 -8.24 3.64
C CYS A 142 0.85 -6.85 3.01
N THR A 143 -0.36 -6.30 3.00
CA THR A 143 -0.63 -4.95 2.49
C THR A 143 0.21 -3.91 3.24
N LEU A 144 0.20 -3.95 4.59
CA LEU A 144 1.01 -3.04 5.40
C LEU A 144 2.51 -3.14 5.08
N ALA A 145 3.03 -4.36 4.86
CA ALA A 145 4.43 -4.58 4.53
C ALA A 145 4.81 -4.05 3.14
N VAL A 146 3.96 -4.30 2.13
CA VAL A 146 4.19 -3.85 0.75
C VAL A 146 4.08 -2.33 0.67
N ASP A 147 3.05 -1.73 1.27
CA ASP A 147 2.86 -0.29 1.32
C ASP A 147 4.03 0.44 1.99
N ALA A 148 4.50 -0.08 3.14
CA ALA A 148 5.66 0.50 3.82
C ALA A 148 6.94 0.40 2.97
N MET A 149 7.15 -0.72 2.30
CA MET A 149 8.28 -0.92 1.39
C MET A 149 8.22 0.09 0.22
N LEU A 150 7.07 0.22 -0.44
CA LEU A 150 6.89 1.15 -1.55
C LEU A 150 7.03 2.60 -1.09
N PHE A 151 6.40 2.97 0.02
CA PHE A 151 6.49 4.30 0.60
C PHE A 151 7.95 4.71 0.86
N PHE A 152 8.75 3.86 1.50
CA PHE A 152 10.16 4.19 1.76
C PHE A 152 11.01 4.21 0.49
N GLY A 153 10.67 3.43 -0.53
CA GLY A 153 11.29 3.51 -1.86
C GLY A 153 11.03 4.85 -2.53
N GLU A 154 9.78 5.28 -2.58
CA GLU A 154 9.38 6.57 -3.16
C GLU A 154 9.89 7.74 -2.31
N PHE A 155 9.92 7.61 -0.98
CA PHE A 155 10.47 8.61 -0.09
C PHE A 155 11.98 8.79 -0.29
N LEU A 156 12.73 7.69 -0.45
CA LEU A 156 14.15 7.72 -0.79
C LEU A 156 14.40 8.41 -2.14
N LEU A 157 13.57 8.10 -3.15
CA LEU A 157 13.65 8.75 -4.46
C LEU A 157 13.40 10.26 -4.36
N MET A 158 12.39 10.66 -3.58
CA MET A 158 12.12 12.07 -3.31
C MET A 158 13.27 12.79 -2.60
N LEU A 159 13.94 12.12 -1.66
CA LEU A 159 15.12 12.66 -0.99
C LEU A 159 16.32 12.85 -1.93
N TRP A 160 16.47 11.99 -2.95
CA TRP A 160 17.57 12.10 -3.91
C TRP A 160 17.33 13.19 -4.96
N VAL A 161 16.13 13.28 -5.46
CA VAL A 161 15.83 14.15 -6.60
C VAL A 161 15.34 15.54 -6.17
N GLY A 162 14.71 15.63 -4.98
CA GLY A 162 14.13 16.89 -4.48
C GLY A 162 12.95 17.41 -5.32
N ASN A 163 12.36 16.54 -6.15
CA ASN A 163 11.22 16.87 -7.02
C ASN A 163 10.19 15.74 -6.93
N PRO A 164 8.88 16.04 -6.73
CA PRO A 164 7.83 15.04 -6.64
C PRO A 164 7.54 14.31 -7.97
N LEU A 165 7.81 14.93 -9.12
CA LEU A 165 7.47 14.34 -10.43
C LEU A 165 8.09 12.97 -10.68
N PRO A 166 9.39 12.72 -10.45
CA PRO A 166 9.98 11.39 -10.65
C PRO A 166 9.35 10.32 -9.76
N ALA A 167 9.07 10.62 -8.49
CA ALA A 167 8.40 9.68 -7.59
C ALA A 167 6.99 9.33 -8.10
N LEU A 168 6.21 10.33 -8.50
CA LEU A 168 4.89 10.10 -9.09
C LEU A 168 4.95 9.29 -10.40
N CYS A 169 5.93 9.57 -11.27
CA CYS A 169 6.14 8.79 -12.48
C CYS A 169 6.49 7.32 -12.17
N VAL A 170 7.37 7.09 -11.20
CA VAL A 170 7.74 5.74 -10.76
C VAL A 170 6.54 5.02 -10.17
N GLY A 171 5.73 5.68 -9.33
CA GLY A 171 4.50 5.12 -8.78
C GLY A 171 3.49 4.72 -9.85
N ILE A 172 3.26 5.58 -10.87
CA ILE A 172 2.32 5.30 -11.98
C ILE A 172 2.85 4.15 -12.85
N VAL A 173 4.11 4.19 -13.27
CA VAL A 173 4.72 3.12 -14.06
C VAL A 173 4.78 1.83 -13.24
N GLY A 174 5.12 1.93 -11.96
CA GLY A 174 5.13 0.82 -11.01
C GLY A 174 3.76 0.16 -10.89
N ALA A 175 2.68 0.94 -10.80
CA ALA A 175 1.30 0.43 -10.78
C ALA A 175 0.96 -0.38 -12.05
N LEU A 176 1.32 0.14 -13.22
CA LEU A 176 1.12 -0.58 -14.49
C LEU A 176 1.92 -1.90 -14.52
N VAL A 177 3.21 -1.86 -14.18
CA VAL A 177 4.07 -3.05 -14.13
C VAL A 177 3.59 -4.02 -13.07
N GLY A 178 3.12 -3.52 -11.91
CA GLY A 178 2.53 -4.30 -10.83
C GLY A 178 1.29 -5.06 -11.29
N LEU A 179 0.36 -4.39 -11.98
CA LEU A 179 -0.82 -5.03 -12.55
C LEU A 179 -0.43 -6.13 -13.56
N PHE A 180 0.49 -5.84 -14.47
CA PHE A 180 0.93 -6.84 -15.45
C PHE A 180 1.65 -8.03 -14.81
N SER A 181 2.18 -7.89 -13.60
CA SER A 181 2.81 -9.01 -12.88
C SER A 181 1.82 -10.14 -12.57
N ALA A 182 0.50 -9.85 -12.53
CA ALA A 182 -0.56 -10.86 -12.38
C ALA A 182 -0.55 -11.90 -13.53
N PHE A 183 -0.10 -11.51 -14.70
CA PHE A 183 -0.06 -12.36 -15.89
C PHE A 183 1.31 -12.99 -16.13
N MET A 184 2.30 -12.69 -15.30
CA MET A 184 3.65 -13.24 -15.38
C MET A 184 3.75 -14.61 -14.71
N PRO A 185 4.69 -15.46 -15.15
CA PRO A 185 5.02 -16.68 -14.41
C PRO A 185 5.43 -16.33 -12.97
N PRO A 186 5.14 -17.21 -11.98
CA PRO A 186 5.38 -16.92 -10.55
C PRO A 186 6.82 -16.46 -10.24
N LEU A 187 7.82 -17.06 -10.91
CA LEU A 187 9.22 -16.63 -10.74
C LEU A 187 9.46 -15.19 -11.22
N ALA A 188 8.82 -14.76 -12.30
CA ALA A 188 8.99 -13.42 -12.85
C ALA A 188 8.28 -12.36 -11.98
N SER A 189 7.12 -12.68 -11.40
CA SER A 189 6.38 -11.77 -10.52
C SER A 189 7.17 -11.39 -9.24
N TYR A 190 8.08 -12.24 -8.77
CA TYR A 190 8.94 -11.93 -7.63
C TYR A 190 9.99 -10.84 -7.89
N PHE A 191 10.25 -10.51 -9.16
CA PHE A 191 11.14 -9.39 -9.54
C PHE A 191 10.41 -8.06 -9.68
N VAL A 192 9.09 -8.04 -9.45
CA VAL A 192 8.24 -6.85 -9.59
C VAL A 192 7.71 -6.39 -8.23
N PRO A 193 8.46 -5.57 -7.46
CA PRO A 193 8.07 -5.17 -6.10
C PRO A 193 6.70 -4.47 -6.03
N PHE A 194 6.34 -3.70 -7.05
CA PHE A 194 5.06 -3.00 -7.14
C PHE A 194 3.85 -3.93 -7.25
N GLY A 195 4.05 -5.17 -7.66
CA GLY A 195 3.01 -6.19 -7.79
C GLY A 195 2.97 -7.21 -6.65
N TYR A 196 3.74 -7.05 -5.57
CA TYR A 196 3.86 -8.05 -4.48
C TYR A 196 2.55 -8.37 -3.78
N TYR A 197 1.54 -7.52 -3.87
CA TYR A 197 0.18 -7.81 -3.39
C TYR A 197 -0.38 -9.12 -3.95
N ILE A 198 -0.15 -9.38 -5.24
CA ILE A 198 -0.71 -10.53 -5.96
C ILE A 198 -0.08 -11.87 -5.53
N PRO A 199 1.27 -12.06 -5.55
CA PRO A 199 1.88 -13.30 -5.07
C PRO A 199 1.80 -13.48 -3.54
N LEU A 200 1.45 -12.42 -2.79
CA LEU A 200 1.14 -12.47 -1.37
C LEU A 200 -0.35 -12.72 -1.09
N SER A 201 -1.21 -12.78 -2.10
CA SER A 201 -2.62 -13.13 -1.90
C SER A 201 -2.78 -14.54 -1.35
N ALA A 202 -3.73 -14.71 -0.41
CA ALA A 202 -4.10 -16.02 0.16
C ALA A 202 -5.05 -16.80 -0.76
N TYR A 203 -5.54 -16.21 -1.85
CA TYR A 203 -6.46 -16.83 -2.79
C TYR A 203 -5.92 -16.76 -4.22
N GLU A 204 -6.32 -17.75 -5.03
CA GLU A 204 -6.03 -17.81 -6.45
C GLU A 204 -7.25 -18.31 -7.22
N VAL A 205 -7.29 -18.03 -8.51
CA VAL A 205 -8.32 -18.62 -9.40
C VAL A 205 -7.99 -20.09 -9.61
N ALA A 206 -8.83 -20.98 -9.05
CA ALA A 206 -8.67 -22.42 -9.18
C ALA A 206 -9.22 -22.92 -10.51
N ASN A 207 -10.37 -22.42 -10.93
CA ASN A 207 -10.97 -22.77 -12.22
C ASN A 207 -11.82 -21.61 -12.75
N TRP A 208 -11.83 -21.44 -14.05
CA TRP A 208 -12.70 -20.53 -14.77
C TRP A 208 -13.50 -21.30 -15.81
N ASP A 209 -14.77 -21.51 -15.51
CA ASP A 209 -15.68 -22.09 -16.48
C ASP A 209 -16.19 -21.00 -17.44
N LYS A 210 -15.75 -21.09 -18.69
CA LYS A 210 -16.11 -20.13 -19.75
C LYS A 210 -17.56 -20.30 -20.21
N ALA A 211 -18.18 -21.47 -20.01
CA ALA A 211 -19.55 -21.73 -20.45
C ALA A 211 -20.58 -21.13 -19.50
N THR A 212 -20.31 -21.19 -18.21
CA THR A 212 -21.18 -20.65 -17.14
C THR A 212 -20.75 -19.29 -16.66
N HIS A 213 -19.59 -18.79 -17.11
CA HIS A 213 -18.92 -17.57 -16.59
C HIS A 213 -18.64 -17.60 -15.08
N THR A 214 -18.59 -18.78 -14.47
CA THR A 214 -18.32 -18.91 -13.04
C THR A 214 -16.83 -19.06 -12.78
N VAL A 215 -16.35 -18.35 -11.75
CA VAL A 215 -14.96 -18.43 -11.27
C VAL A 215 -14.97 -19.08 -9.90
N THR A 216 -14.19 -20.14 -9.74
CA THR A 216 -13.98 -20.77 -8.44
C THR A 216 -12.61 -20.38 -7.91
N TYR A 217 -12.57 -20.02 -6.63
CA TYR A 217 -11.36 -19.59 -5.95
C TYR A 217 -10.81 -20.72 -5.07
N GLY A 218 -9.51 -20.90 -5.11
CA GLY A 218 -8.78 -21.82 -4.24
C GLY A 218 -7.96 -21.07 -3.21
N THR A 219 -7.73 -21.67 -2.05
CA THR A 219 -6.80 -21.15 -1.06
C THR A 219 -5.36 -21.46 -1.45
N ARG A 220 -4.50 -20.45 -1.36
CA ARG A 220 -3.06 -20.56 -1.56
C ARG A 220 -2.35 -20.61 -0.21
N PRO A 221 -1.28 -21.40 -0.04
CA PRO A 221 -0.46 -21.34 1.16
C PRO A 221 0.18 -19.97 1.32
N PHE A 222 0.26 -19.48 2.55
CA PHE A 222 0.87 -18.18 2.88
C PHE A 222 2.33 -18.12 2.47
N ASN A 223 2.69 -17.09 1.72
CA ASN A 223 4.05 -16.91 1.20
C ASN A 223 4.93 -16.13 2.19
N TRP A 224 5.30 -16.79 3.29
CA TRP A 224 6.13 -16.20 4.35
C TRP A 224 7.52 -15.76 3.87
N VAL A 225 8.06 -16.44 2.87
CA VAL A 225 9.39 -16.11 2.31
C VAL A 225 9.35 -14.76 1.61
N LEU A 226 8.34 -14.53 0.76
CA LEU A 226 8.18 -13.26 0.06
C LEU A 226 7.83 -12.14 1.04
N LEU A 227 7.01 -12.41 2.06
CA LEU A 227 6.70 -11.44 3.11
C LEU A 227 7.96 -11.01 3.87
N ALA A 228 8.79 -11.98 4.28
CA ALA A 228 10.06 -11.69 4.95
C ALA A 228 11.02 -10.89 4.06
N PHE A 229 11.07 -11.22 2.75
CA PHE A 229 11.86 -10.45 1.78
C PHE A 229 11.32 -9.01 1.63
N THR A 230 10.01 -8.82 1.54
CA THR A 230 9.36 -7.49 1.48
C THR A 230 9.70 -6.63 2.69
N LEU A 231 9.60 -7.22 3.90
CA LEU A 231 9.98 -6.53 5.13
C LEU A 231 11.48 -6.19 5.18
N ALA A 232 12.34 -7.11 4.75
CA ALA A 232 13.78 -6.86 4.68
C ALA A 232 14.11 -5.74 3.69
N LEU A 233 13.50 -5.75 2.50
CA LEU A 233 13.67 -4.70 1.49
C LEU A 233 13.16 -3.36 2.01
N GLY A 234 11.99 -3.32 2.65
CA GLY A 234 11.45 -2.10 3.29
C GLY A 234 12.39 -1.55 4.36
N ALA A 235 12.97 -2.42 5.19
CA ALA A 235 13.95 -2.02 6.21
C ALA A 235 15.25 -1.46 5.60
N VAL A 236 15.72 -2.03 4.48
CA VAL A 236 16.88 -1.50 3.74
C VAL A 236 16.56 -0.12 3.16
N LEU A 237 15.41 0.04 2.52
CA LEU A 237 14.98 1.33 1.95
C LEU A 237 14.83 2.41 3.04
N PHE A 238 14.23 2.05 4.18
CA PHE A 238 14.17 2.91 5.36
C PHE A 238 15.59 3.33 5.82
N ALA A 239 16.51 2.37 5.96
CA ALA A 239 17.88 2.64 6.41
C ALA A 239 18.65 3.54 5.42
N LEU A 240 18.44 3.36 4.12
CA LEU A 240 19.03 4.22 3.08
C LEU A 240 18.46 5.64 3.14
N ALA A 241 17.15 5.78 3.29
CA ALA A 241 16.49 7.07 3.46
C ALA A 241 16.99 7.79 4.73
N TRP A 242 17.10 7.03 5.83
CA TRP A 242 17.67 7.54 7.07
C TRP A 242 19.10 8.06 6.89
N ARG A 243 19.99 7.27 6.26
CA ARG A 243 21.39 7.68 5.98
C ARG A 243 21.41 8.92 5.10
N LYS A 244 20.62 8.96 4.02
CA LYS A 244 20.59 10.11 3.11
C LYS A 244 20.30 11.42 3.84
N VAL A 245 19.33 11.44 4.77
CA VAL A 245 19.00 12.63 5.56
C VAL A 245 20.12 12.99 6.56
N GLN A 246 20.89 12.01 7.06
CA GLN A 246 22.01 12.27 7.97
C GLN A 246 23.21 12.87 7.25
N ASP A 247 23.48 12.40 6.03
CA ASP A 247 24.70 12.74 5.25
C ASP A 247 24.52 14.01 4.38
N GLU A 248 23.32 14.60 4.37
CA GLU A 248 23.05 15.81 3.60
C GLU A 248 23.86 16.98 4.16
N GLU A 249 24.82 17.50 3.38
CA GLU A 249 25.65 18.65 3.76
C GLU A 249 24.81 19.94 3.79
N VAL A 250 25.04 20.77 4.80
CA VAL A 250 24.32 22.05 5.03
C VAL A 250 24.94 23.15 4.19
#